data_478cb1dfbb6116160696a01c0fac6c2e
#
_entry.id   478cb1dfbb6116160696a01c0fac6c2e
#
_cell.length_a   1.000
_cell.length_b   1.000
_cell.length_c   1.000
_cell.angle_alpha   90.00
_cell.angle_beta   90.00
_cell.angle_gamma   90.00
#
_symmetry.space_group_name_H-M   'P 1'
#
loop_
_entity.id
_entity.type
_entity.pdbx_description
1 polymer ?
#
loop_
_entity_poly.entity_id
_entity_poly.type
_entity_poly.pdbx_seq_one_letter_code
_entity_poly.pdbx_strand_id
1 'polypeptide(L)'
;SVSARDRILREICSNSLAHRDYSSGYVAKFVIERDRLYTENANRSHGHGALHLSSFEPYAKNPPISKVFREIGLADELGSGMRNTYKYTKLYSGGTPEFIEGDVFRTVVPLAPVAVEKVGPKDGTQVETQVRTQVETQVTLANQILAFCAAPRSKAEIAEHCGYKNTKGFTKRYLRPLLD
;
A
#
# COMPACT_ATOMS: atom_id res chain seq x y z
N SER A 1 3.32 13.62 8.86
CA SER A 1 2.86 12.52 9.75
C SER A 1 2.46 11.31 8.91
N VAL A 2 2.76 10.12 9.38
CA VAL A 2 2.37 8.87 8.73
C VAL A 2 0.85 8.75 8.74
N SER A 3 0.24 8.47 7.58
CA SER A 3 -1.22 8.39 7.45
C SER A 3 -1.79 7.17 8.20
N ALA A 4 -3.09 7.21 8.55
CA ALA A 4 -3.78 6.07 9.17
C ALA A 4 -3.70 4.82 8.28
N ARG A 5 -3.84 4.98 6.95
CA ARG A 5 -3.66 3.93 5.96
C ARG A 5 -2.29 3.26 6.07
N ASP A 6 -1.22 4.06 6.09
CA ASP A 6 0.15 3.54 6.10
C ASP A 6 0.45 2.79 7.41
N ARG A 7 -0.16 3.24 8.52
CA ARG A 7 -0.07 2.54 9.81
C ARG A 7 -0.80 1.20 9.79
N ILE A 8 -2.01 1.14 9.20
CA ILE A 8 -2.73 -0.13 9.01
C ILE A 8 -1.89 -1.10 8.17
N LEU A 9 -1.41 -0.65 7.00
CA LEU A 9 -0.64 -1.50 6.09
C LEU A 9 0.64 -2.03 6.75
N ARG A 10 1.38 -1.17 7.44
CA ARG A 10 2.56 -1.58 8.21
C ARG A 10 2.21 -2.66 9.22
N GLU A 11 1.17 -2.44 10.01
CA GLU A 11 0.79 -3.33 11.10
C GLU A 11 0.37 -4.71 10.58
N ILE A 12 -0.55 -4.77 9.61
CA ILE A 12 -1.03 -6.06 9.11
C ILE A 12 0.03 -6.85 8.34
N CYS A 13 0.94 -6.16 7.60
CA CYS A 13 2.05 -6.82 6.93
C CYS A 13 3.08 -7.36 7.93
N SER A 14 3.47 -6.55 8.93
CA SER A 14 4.38 -6.97 9.98
C SER A 14 3.82 -8.15 10.78
N ASN A 15 2.53 -8.11 11.10
CA ASN A 15 1.84 -9.21 11.79
C ASN A 15 1.82 -10.49 10.95
N SER A 16 1.53 -10.39 9.65
CA SER A 16 1.55 -11.56 8.77
C SER A 16 2.92 -12.24 8.74
N LEU A 17 4.01 -11.47 8.78
CA LEU A 17 5.37 -12.01 8.78
C LEU A 17 5.80 -12.50 10.18
N ALA A 18 5.50 -11.72 11.23
CA ALA A 18 5.92 -12.06 12.60
C ALA A 18 5.18 -13.28 13.17
N HIS A 19 3.95 -13.52 12.72
CA HIS A 19 3.09 -14.59 13.25
C HIS A 19 2.84 -15.76 12.31
N ARG A 20 3.46 -15.76 11.12
CA ARG A 20 3.35 -16.87 10.17
C ARG A 20 3.95 -18.15 10.70
N ASP A 21 3.33 -19.29 10.39
CA ASP A 21 3.99 -20.60 10.47
C ASP A 21 4.87 -20.82 9.23
N TYR A 22 6.17 -20.71 9.42
CA TYR A 22 7.16 -20.89 8.34
C TYR A 22 7.41 -22.35 7.98
N SER A 23 6.90 -23.32 8.74
CA SER A 23 6.95 -24.75 8.40
C SER A 23 5.85 -25.15 7.40
N SER A 24 4.84 -24.30 7.23
CA SER A 24 3.74 -24.54 6.31
C SER A 24 4.04 -24.05 4.89
N GLY A 25 3.67 -24.84 3.89
CA GLY A 25 3.71 -24.42 2.48
C GLY A 25 2.60 -23.45 2.06
N TYR A 26 1.66 -23.09 2.97
CA TYR A 26 0.60 -22.14 2.65
C TYR A 26 1.18 -20.76 2.32
N VAL A 27 0.81 -20.21 1.18
CA VAL A 27 1.30 -18.91 0.70
C VAL A 27 0.60 -17.79 1.45
N ALA A 28 1.36 -16.86 2.04
CA ALA A 28 0.78 -15.66 2.62
C ALA A 28 0.14 -14.79 1.52
N LYS A 29 -1.02 -14.23 1.83
CA LYS A 29 -1.80 -13.42 0.89
C LYS A 29 -2.03 -12.02 1.45
N PHE A 30 -1.98 -11.04 0.56
CA PHE A 30 -2.43 -9.69 0.78
C PHE A 30 -3.38 -9.34 -0.37
N VAL A 31 -4.65 -9.13 -0.06
CA VAL A 31 -5.69 -8.94 -1.07
C VAL A 31 -6.46 -7.65 -0.78
N ILE A 32 -6.69 -6.87 -1.81
CA ILE A 32 -7.54 -5.68 -1.77
C ILE A 32 -8.77 -5.96 -2.62
N GLU A 33 -9.93 -5.90 -1.99
CA GLU A 33 -11.24 -6.02 -2.62
C GLU A 33 -11.94 -4.66 -2.64
N ARG A 34 -13.13 -4.60 -3.18
CA ARG A 34 -13.87 -3.34 -3.33
C ARG A 34 -14.22 -2.67 -1.99
N ASP A 35 -14.58 -3.46 -0.99
CA ASP A 35 -15.11 -3.01 0.31
C ASP A 35 -14.22 -3.34 1.50
N ARG A 36 -13.14 -4.10 1.27
CA ARG A 36 -12.22 -4.54 2.30
C ARG A 36 -10.84 -4.85 1.74
N LEU A 37 -9.87 -4.88 2.61
CA LEU A 37 -8.60 -5.55 2.36
C LEU A 37 -8.41 -6.65 3.40
N TYR A 38 -7.69 -7.71 3.05
CA TYR A 38 -7.36 -8.74 4.03
C TYR A 38 -5.97 -9.33 3.80
N THR A 39 -5.40 -9.84 4.89
CA THR A 39 -4.20 -10.65 4.86
C THR A 39 -4.52 -12.05 5.36
N GLU A 40 -3.83 -13.05 4.81
CA GLU A 40 -3.85 -14.43 5.27
C GLU A 40 -2.43 -14.96 5.40
N ASN A 41 -2.17 -15.70 6.45
CA ASN A 41 -0.94 -16.47 6.60
C ASN A 41 -1.20 -17.79 7.32
N ALA A 42 -0.36 -18.79 7.02
CA ALA A 42 -0.34 -20.02 7.80
C ALA A 42 -0.13 -19.71 9.27
N ASN A 43 -0.82 -20.43 10.13
CA ASN A 43 -0.84 -20.19 11.57
C ASN A 43 -0.73 -21.50 12.35
N ARG A 44 -0.07 -21.47 13.50
CA ARG A 44 -0.22 -22.47 14.55
C ARG A 44 -1.23 -21.93 15.55
N SER A 45 -2.48 -22.33 15.37
CA SER A 45 -3.58 -21.81 16.19
C SER A 45 -3.52 -22.33 17.62
N HIS A 46 -3.86 -21.45 18.56
CA HIS A 46 -4.20 -21.86 19.94
C HIS A 46 -5.70 -21.97 20.15
N GLY A 47 -6.49 -21.53 19.17
CA GLY A 47 -7.93 -21.56 19.14
C GLY A 47 -8.44 -21.35 17.72
N HIS A 48 -9.77 -21.35 17.56
CA HIS A 48 -10.43 -21.13 16.29
C HIS A 48 -11.55 -20.11 16.44
N GLY A 49 -11.69 -19.22 15.46
CA GLY A 49 -12.76 -18.24 15.41
C GLY A 49 -12.29 -16.79 15.56
N ALA A 50 -13.26 -15.91 15.80
CA ALA A 50 -12.98 -14.49 15.91
C ALA A 50 -12.22 -14.16 17.21
N LEU A 51 -11.14 -13.38 17.08
CA LEU A 51 -10.41 -12.86 18.21
C LEU A 51 -10.98 -11.49 18.62
N HIS A 52 -11.15 -11.30 19.91
CA HIS A 52 -11.62 -10.05 20.49
C HIS A 52 -10.53 -9.40 21.32
N LEU A 53 -10.42 -8.06 21.27
CA LEU A 53 -9.42 -7.30 22.04
C LEU A 53 -9.50 -7.56 23.55
N SER A 54 -10.69 -7.83 24.07
CA SER A 54 -10.93 -8.08 25.49
C SER A 54 -10.41 -9.42 26.01
N SER A 55 -10.25 -10.41 25.13
CA SER A 55 -9.85 -11.77 25.46
C SER A 55 -8.54 -12.20 24.79
N PHE A 56 -7.93 -11.29 24.02
CA PHE A 56 -6.71 -11.61 23.30
C PHE A 56 -5.48 -11.55 24.22
N GLU A 57 -4.80 -12.66 24.35
CA GLU A 57 -3.50 -12.77 25.01
C GLU A 57 -2.38 -12.77 23.97
N PRO A 58 -1.58 -11.70 23.90
CA PRO A 58 -0.53 -11.60 22.90
C PRO A 58 0.63 -12.54 23.21
N TYR A 59 1.06 -13.30 22.19
CA TYR A 59 2.28 -14.11 22.28
C TYR A 59 3.05 -14.04 20.95
N ALA A 60 4.38 -14.17 21.06
CA ALA A 60 5.25 -14.13 19.88
C ALA A 60 5.40 -15.53 19.28
N LYS A 61 4.89 -15.72 18.06
CA LYS A 61 5.05 -17.00 17.31
C LYS A 61 6.47 -17.18 16.80
N ASN A 62 7.10 -16.08 16.37
CA ASN A 62 8.47 -16.04 15.88
C ASN A 62 9.26 -14.96 16.63
N PRO A 63 9.73 -15.24 17.88
CA PRO A 63 10.41 -14.24 18.71
C PRO A 63 11.60 -13.55 18.04
N PRO A 64 12.47 -14.24 17.26
CA PRO A 64 13.58 -13.58 16.57
C PRO A 64 13.10 -12.53 15.54
N ILE A 65 12.06 -12.86 14.74
CA ILE A 65 11.50 -11.93 13.74
C ILE A 65 10.84 -10.75 14.43
N SER A 66 10.06 -11.00 15.48
CA SER A 66 9.40 -9.97 16.28
C SER A 66 10.40 -9.01 16.92
N LYS A 67 11.57 -9.53 17.37
CA LYS A 67 12.66 -8.72 17.90
C LYS A 67 13.23 -7.80 16.84
N VAL A 68 13.58 -8.32 15.65
CA VAL A 68 14.10 -7.52 14.56
C VAL A 68 13.10 -6.41 14.17
N PHE A 69 11.82 -6.75 14.03
CA PHE A 69 10.81 -5.75 13.65
C PHE A 69 10.66 -4.62 14.66
N ARG A 70 10.82 -4.91 15.95
CA ARG A 70 10.86 -3.85 16.98
C ARG A 70 12.11 -2.98 16.88
N GLU A 71 13.27 -3.57 16.68
CA GLU A 71 14.54 -2.83 16.58
C GLU A 71 14.57 -1.88 15.39
N ILE A 72 13.96 -2.27 14.24
CA ILE A 72 13.86 -1.42 13.04
C ILE A 72 12.60 -0.54 13.01
N GLY A 73 11.79 -0.53 14.06
CA GLY A 73 10.60 0.31 14.18
C GLY A 73 9.42 -0.10 13.29
N LEU A 74 9.36 -1.35 12.84
CA LEU A 74 8.23 -1.88 12.08
C LEU A 74 7.12 -2.43 12.98
N ALA A 75 7.42 -2.84 14.19
CA ALA A 75 6.46 -3.27 15.20
C ALA A 75 6.70 -2.52 16.51
N ASP A 76 5.61 -2.22 17.19
CA ASP A 76 5.61 -1.64 18.51
C ASP A 76 5.74 -2.78 19.58
N GLU A 77 5.27 -2.55 20.80
CA GLU A 77 5.22 -3.54 21.85
C GLU A 77 4.35 -4.75 21.50
N LEU A 78 4.68 -5.89 22.10
CA LEU A 78 3.89 -7.12 21.93
C LEU A 78 2.42 -6.89 22.30
N GLY A 79 1.50 -7.27 21.39
CA GLY A 79 0.05 -7.08 21.56
C GLY A 79 -0.49 -5.70 21.19
N SER A 80 0.35 -4.74 20.83
CA SER A 80 -0.09 -3.43 20.35
C SER A 80 -0.73 -3.51 18.96
N GLY A 81 -0.32 -4.47 18.12
CA GLY A 81 -0.69 -4.59 16.72
C GLY A 81 -2.18 -4.67 16.47
N MET A 82 -2.90 -5.51 17.20
CA MET A 82 -4.36 -5.61 17.09
C MET A 82 -5.03 -4.29 17.50
N ARG A 83 -4.63 -3.68 18.62
CA ARG A 83 -5.15 -2.39 19.08
C ARG A 83 -4.89 -1.27 18.08
N ASN A 84 -3.68 -1.22 17.51
CA ASN A 84 -3.31 -0.25 16.49
C ASN A 84 -4.16 -0.43 15.23
N THR A 85 -4.37 -1.66 14.78
CA THR A 85 -5.23 -1.94 13.63
C THR A 85 -6.66 -1.47 13.89
N TYR A 86 -7.23 -1.73 15.06
CA TYR A 86 -8.55 -1.21 15.45
C TYR A 86 -8.59 0.32 15.42
N LYS A 87 -7.64 0.98 16.09
CA LYS A 87 -7.56 2.43 16.19
C LYS A 87 -7.50 3.08 14.82
N TYR A 88 -6.58 2.61 13.97
CA TYR A 88 -6.35 3.23 12.67
C TYR A 88 -7.41 2.86 11.63
N THR A 89 -8.01 1.68 11.71
CA THR A 89 -9.18 1.33 10.88
C THR A 89 -10.36 2.23 11.20
N LYS A 90 -10.61 2.49 12.48
CA LYS A 90 -11.68 3.41 12.89
C LYS A 90 -11.45 4.83 12.36
N LEU A 91 -10.20 5.30 12.38
CA LEU A 91 -9.83 6.63 11.85
C LEU A 91 -9.87 6.68 10.31
N TYR A 92 -9.57 5.58 9.62
CA TYR A 92 -9.44 5.53 8.17
C TYR A 92 -10.79 5.31 7.48
N SER A 93 -11.57 4.33 7.94
CA SER A 93 -12.81 3.90 7.29
C SER A 93 -14.06 4.01 8.18
N GLY A 94 -13.90 4.33 9.46
CA GLY A 94 -15.00 4.29 10.43
C GLY A 94 -15.42 2.86 10.82
N GLY A 95 -14.86 1.84 10.15
CA GLY A 95 -15.18 0.44 10.35
C GLY A 95 -14.44 -0.21 11.52
N THR A 96 -14.65 -1.51 11.68
CA THR A 96 -14.03 -2.34 12.70
C THR A 96 -13.30 -3.50 12.00
N PRO A 97 -12.00 -3.70 12.23
CA PRO A 97 -11.27 -4.83 11.66
C PRO A 97 -11.68 -6.13 12.35
N GLU A 98 -11.56 -7.24 11.62
CA GLU A 98 -11.79 -8.58 12.13
C GLU A 98 -10.47 -9.37 12.12
N PHE A 99 -10.27 -10.17 13.16
CA PHE A 99 -9.17 -11.11 13.27
C PHE A 99 -9.74 -12.49 13.48
N ILE A 100 -9.39 -13.41 12.61
CA ILE A 100 -9.93 -14.78 12.62
C ILE A 100 -8.75 -15.73 12.80
N GLU A 101 -8.76 -16.47 13.90
CA GLU A 101 -7.77 -17.50 14.20
C GLU A 101 -8.22 -18.87 13.71
N GLY A 102 -7.28 -19.59 13.13
CA GLY A 102 -7.41 -20.97 12.65
C GLY A 102 -6.06 -21.42 12.12
N ASP A 103 -6.00 -22.50 11.35
CA ASP A 103 -4.78 -22.95 10.67
C ASP A 103 -4.29 -21.91 9.65
N VAL A 104 -5.19 -21.04 9.21
CA VAL A 104 -4.91 -19.82 8.49
C VAL A 104 -5.40 -18.67 9.35
N PHE A 105 -4.48 -17.77 9.70
CA PHE A 105 -4.83 -16.53 10.38
C PHE A 105 -5.23 -15.49 9.34
N ARG A 106 -6.39 -14.88 9.51
CA ARG A 106 -6.91 -13.86 8.61
C ARG A 106 -7.15 -12.56 9.37
N THR A 107 -6.68 -11.45 8.82
CA THR A 107 -7.02 -10.10 9.25
C THR A 107 -7.83 -9.43 8.15
N VAL A 108 -9.02 -8.94 8.47
CA VAL A 108 -9.90 -8.22 7.53
C VAL A 108 -10.03 -6.77 7.99
N VAL A 109 -9.77 -5.83 7.09
CA VAL A 109 -9.92 -4.39 7.33
C VAL A 109 -10.96 -3.84 6.38
N PRO A 110 -12.11 -3.35 6.87
CA PRO A 110 -13.14 -2.77 6.03
C PRO A 110 -12.68 -1.43 5.44
N LEU A 111 -13.03 -1.20 4.19
CA LEU A 111 -12.81 0.05 3.49
C LEU A 111 -14.10 0.88 3.48
N ALA A 112 -14.00 2.20 3.69
CA ALA A 112 -15.14 3.08 3.56
C ALA A 112 -15.48 3.30 2.07
N PRO A 113 -16.75 3.60 1.72
CA PRO A 113 -17.13 3.95 0.36
C PRO A 113 -16.25 5.05 -0.25
N VAL A 114 -15.89 6.07 0.53
CA VAL A 114 -14.98 7.15 0.11
C VAL A 114 -13.55 6.64 -0.16
N ALA A 115 -13.09 5.63 0.57
CA ALA A 115 -11.78 5.00 0.34
C ALA A 115 -11.82 4.11 -0.91
N VAL A 116 -12.95 3.45 -1.15
CA VAL A 116 -13.20 2.65 -2.35
C VAL A 116 -13.25 3.54 -3.60
N GLU A 117 -13.84 4.73 -3.51
CA GLU A 117 -13.79 5.71 -4.60
C GLU A 117 -12.36 6.17 -4.96
N LYS A 118 -11.43 6.11 -4.01
CA LYS A 118 -10.02 6.49 -4.24
C LYS A 118 -9.14 5.34 -4.70
N VAL A 119 -9.52 4.09 -4.49
CA VAL A 119 -8.67 2.90 -4.69
C VAL A 119 -9.31 1.89 -5.63
N GLY A 120 -10.66 1.83 -5.70
CA GLY A 120 -11.37 0.92 -6.59
C GLY A 120 -11.56 1.48 -8.00
N PRO A 121 -11.67 0.64 -9.03
CA PRO A 121 -12.19 1.13 -10.30
C PRO A 121 -13.58 1.69 -10.03
N LYS A 122 -13.77 2.98 -10.18
CA LYS A 122 -15.08 3.54 -10.52
C LYS A 122 -15.47 2.82 -11.79
N ASP A 123 -16.66 2.23 -11.81
CA ASP A 123 -17.19 1.51 -12.96
C ASP A 123 -16.54 2.01 -14.25
N GLY A 124 -15.57 1.22 -14.71
CA GLY A 124 -14.92 1.27 -16.02
C GLY A 124 -14.39 2.58 -16.61
N THR A 125 -14.49 3.75 -15.95
CA THR A 125 -14.28 4.99 -16.72
C THR A 125 -13.35 6.05 -16.10
N GLN A 126 -13.15 6.15 -14.79
CA GLN A 126 -12.41 7.31 -14.26
C GLN A 126 -11.00 7.03 -13.73
N VAL A 127 -10.66 5.84 -13.22
CA VAL A 127 -9.29 5.53 -12.78
C VAL A 127 -8.46 5.06 -13.96
N GLU A 128 -9.03 4.27 -14.86
CA GLU A 128 -8.40 3.99 -16.16
C GLU A 128 -8.20 5.28 -16.95
N THR A 129 -9.15 6.22 -16.90
CA THR A 129 -9.03 7.51 -17.59
C THR A 129 -7.95 8.40 -16.97
N GLN A 130 -7.79 8.47 -15.64
CA GLN A 130 -6.73 9.30 -15.03
C GLN A 130 -5.35 8.69 -15.18
N VAL A 131 -5.18 7.38 -14.99
CA VAL A 131 -3.90 6.71 -15.23
C VAL A 131 -3.60 6.64 -16.72
N ARG A 132 -4.58 6.33 -17.57
CA ARG A 132 -4.46 6.40 -19.01
C ARG A 132 -4.18 7.82 -19.50
N THR A 133 -4.89 8.83 -19.00
CA THR A 133 -4.65 10.24 -19.36
C THR A 133 -3.27 10.71 -18.90
N GLN A 134 -2.76 10.29 -17.74
CA GLN A 134 -1.40 10.63 -17.32
C GLN A 134 -0.35 9.88 -18.14
N VAL A 135 -0.55 8.60 -18.42
CA VAL A 135 0.37 7.83 -19.27
C VAL A 135 0.28 8.30 -20.72
N GLU A 136 -0.91 8.51 -21.27
CA GLU A 136 -1.11 9.06 -22.62
C GLU A 136 -0.55 10.49 -22.73
N THR A 137 -0.71 11.33 -21.70
CA THR A 137 -0.11 12.67 -21.67
C THR A 137 1.41 12.60 -21.61
N GLN A 138 1.99 11.68 -20.84
CA GLN A 138 3.46 11.50 -20.79
C GLN A 138 4.01 10.92 -22.09
N VAL A 139 3.34 9.94 -22.69
CA VAL A 139 3.73 9.37 -23.98
C VAL A 139 3.58 10.42 -25.09
N THR A 140 2.51 11.21 -25.09
CA THR A 140 2.29 12.29 -26.05
C THR A 140 3.37 13.38 -25.90
N LEU A 141 3.70 13.77 -24.66
CA LEU A 141 4.75 14.76 -24.39
C LEU A 141 6.14 14.24 -24.76
N ALA A 142 6.46 12.98 -24.48
CA ALA A 142 7.70 12.35 -24.91
C ALA A 142 7.84 12.34 -26.43
N ASN A 143 6.79 11.98 -27.16
CA ASN A 143 6.75 11.99 -28.61
C ASN A 143 6.88 13.42 -29.18
N GLN A 144 6.28 14.43 -28.55
CA GLN A 144 6.45 15.84 -28.93
C GLN A 144 7.90 16.31 -28.74
N ILE A 145 8.53 15.94 -27.61
CA ILE A 145 9.94 16.25 -27.35
C ILE A 145 10.82 15.60 -28.40
N LEU A 146 10.65 14.32 -28.68
CA LEU A 146 11.45 13.58 -29.65
C LEU A 146 11.30 14.14 -31.08
N ALA A 147 10.07 14.44 -31.48
CA ALA A 147 9.80 15.04 -32.80
C ALA A 147 10.44 16.44 -32.94
N PHE A 148 10.37 17.27 -31.88
CA PHE A 148 10.95 18.60 -31.88
C PHE A 148 12.48 18.57 -31.83
N CYS A 149 13.06 17.54 -31.24
CA CYS A 149 14.49 17.31 -31.14
C CYS A 149 15.10 16.60 -32.38
N ALA A 150 14.37 16.45 -33.48
CA ALA A 150 14.93 15.98 -34.75
C ALA A 150 16.09 16.84 -35.26
N ALA A 151 16.17 18.10 -34.82
CA ALA A 151 17.33 18.97 -34.94
C ALA A 151 17.84 19.37 -33.54
N PRO A 152 19.13 19.72 -33.36
CA PRO A 152 19.68 20.15 -32.08
C PRO A 152 18.88 21.33 -31.50
N ARG A 153 18.41 21.21 -30.26
CA ARG A 153 17.62 22.20 -29.53
C ARG A 153 18.16 22.40 -28.12
N SER A 154 18.03 23.60 -27.61
CA SER A 154 18.39 23.91 -26.23
C SER A 154 17.27 23.43 -25.28
N LYS A 155 17.63 23.17 -24.01
CA LYS A 155 16.66 22.77 -22.97
C LYS A 155 15.55 23.81 -22.76
N ALA A 156 15.87 25.10 -23.00
CA ALA A 156 14.90 26.18 -22.88
C ALA A 156 13.87 26.13 -24.02
N GLU A 157 14.32 25.97 -25.26
CA GLU A 157 13.43 25.84 -26.42
C GLU A 157 12.51 24.63 -26.33
N ILE A 158 13.03 23.50 -25.82
CA ILE A 158 12.20 22.29 -25.65
C ILE A 158 11.13 22.52 -24.57
N ALA A 159 11.49 23.15 -23.45
CA ALA A 159 10.53 23.45 -22.39
C ALA A 159 9.45 24.43 -22.86
N GLU A 160 9.84 25.47 -23.59
CA GLU A 160 8.92 26.47 -24.17
C GLU A 160 7.97 25.84 -25.21
N HIS A 161 8.49 25.01 -26.12
CA HIS A 161 7.70 24.28 -27.10
C HIS A 161 6.64 23.38 -26.43
N CYS A 162 6.97 22.78 -25.29
CA CYS A 162 6.06 21.98 -24.50
C CYS A 162 5.16 22.80 -23.54
N GLY A 163 5.20 24.13 -23.58
CA GLY A 163 4.36 25.02 -22.77
C GLY A 163 4.82 25.18 -21.32
N TYR A 164 6.08 24.82 -20.98
CA TYR A 164 6.59 24.91 -19.61
C TYR A 164 7.47 26.13 -19.41
N LYS A 165 7.10 26.97 -18.43
CA LYS A 165 7.88 28.14 -18.03
C LYS A 165 9.11 27.81 -17.16
N ASN A 166 9.07 26.69 -16.41
CA ASN A 166 10.14 26.29 -15.51
C ASN A 166 11.05 25.23 -16.16
N THR A 167 12.09 25.68 -16.83
CA THR A 167 13.07 24.83 -17.53
C THR A 167 13.77 23.83 -16.60
N LYS A 168 14.14 24.22 -15.36
CA LYS A 168 14.83 23.32 -14.41
C LYS A 168 13.93 22.15 -13.98
N GLY A 169 12.68 22.43 -13.61
CA GLY A 169 11.71 21.44 -13.23
C GLY A 169 11.34 20.50 -14.38
N PHE A 170 11.14 21.07 -15.57
CA PHE A 170 10.87 20.35 -16.81
C PHE A 170 12.03 19.40 -17.18
N THR A 171 13.27 19.89 -17.16
CA THR A 171 14.45 19.07 -17.44
C THR A 171 14.59 17.88 -16.52
N LYS A 172 14.41 18.06 -15.20
CA LYS A 172 14.53 16.98 -14.22
C LYS A 172 13.45 15.92 -14.39
N ARG A 173 12.23 16.34 -14.72
CA ARG A 173 11.05 15.46 -14.74
C ARG A 173 10.83 14.76 -16.08
N TYR A 174 11.15 15.40 -17.19
CA TYR A 174 10.79 14.93 -18.53
C TYR A 174 11.97 14.70 -19.47
N LEU A 175 13.01 15.55 -19.43
CA LEU A 175 14.15 15.38 -20.35
C LEU A 175 15.15 14.35 -19.85
N ARG A 176 15.44 14.32 -18.54
CA ARG A 176 16.44 13.41 -18.00
C ARG A 176 16.07 11.93 -18.20
N PRO A 177 14.82 11.49 -17.98
CA PRO A 177 14.41 10.12 -18.27
C PRO A 177 14.43 9.70 -19.74
N LEU A 178 14.57 10.64 -20.68
CA LEU A 178 14.69 10.35 -22.11
C LEU A 178 16.14 10.31 -22.59
N LEU A 179 17.10 10.67 -21.73
CA LEU A 179 18.53 10.70 -22.03
C LEU A 179 19.31 9.54 -21.38
N ASP A 180 18.70 8.88 -20.36
CA ASP A 180 19.19 7.69 -19.68
C ASP A 180 18.63 6.44 -20.38
#